data_d272200b6d0d42f35540d48bc5e17028
#
_entry.id   d272200b6d0d42f35540d48bc5e17028
#
_cell.length_a   1.000
_cell.length_b   1.000
_cell.length_c   1.000
_cell.angle_alpha   90.00
_cell.angle_beta   90.00
_cell.angle_gamma   90.00
#
_symmetry.space_group_name_H-M   'P 1'
#
loop_
_entity.id
_entity.type
_entity.pdbx_description
1 polymer ?
#
loop_
_entity_poly.entity_id
_entity_poly.type
_entity_poly.pdbx_seq_one_letter_code
_entity_poly.pdbx_strand_id
1 'polypeptide(L)'
;MGLRESARVFPREVVRCALHHNAAGVIFAHNHPSGVAEPSHADETLTQALKEALALIDVRVLDHFVVGRGATLSFAERGLL
;
A
#
# COMPACT_ATOMS: atom_id res chain seq x y z
N MET A 1 -0.46 6.52 -4.97
CA MET A 1 -0.98 5.45 -5.83
C MET A 1 -2.14 4.75 -5.14
N GLY A 2 -3.27 4.62 -5.83
CA GLY A 2 -4.45 3.94 -5.33
C GLY A 2 -4.45 2.47 -5.72
N LEU A 3 -4.82 1.61 -4.79
CA LEU A 3 -5.01 0.19 -5.02
C LEU A 3 -6.50 -0.13 -4.89
N ARG A 4 -7.05 -0.86 -5.85
CA ARG A 4 -8.43 -1.34 -5.77
C ARG A 4 -8.41 -2.76 -5.21
N GLU A 5 -9.34 -3.06 -4.29
CA GLU A 5 -9.42 -4.38 -3.66
C GLU A 5 -9.63 -5.50 -4.68
N SER A 6 -10.40 -5.25 -5.73
CA SER A 6 -10.67 -6.22 -6.79
C SER A 6 -9.58 -6.30 -7.85
N ALA A 7 -8.60 -5.39 -7.85
CA ALA A 7 -7.53 -5.35 -8.84
C ALA A 7 -6.32 -6.11 -8.35
N ARG A 8 -5.67 -6.82 -9.26
CA ARG A 8 -4.38 -7.43 -8.97
C ARG A 8 -3.30 -6.36 -9.01
N VAL A 9 -2.44 -6.36 -8.00
CA VAL A 9 -1.31 -5.43 -7.90
C VAL A 9 -0.02 -6.23 -8.04
N PHE A 10 0.79 -5.82 -9.01
CA PHE A 10 2.09 -6.46 -9.24
C PHE A 10 3.20 -5.56 -8.72
N PRO A 11 4.06 -6.07 -7.83
CA PRO A 11 5.19 -5.28 -7.32
C PRO A 11 6.03 -4.63 -8.41
N ARG A 12 6.26 -5.33 -9.54
CA ARG A 12 7.02 -4.76 -10.66
C ARG A 12 6.40 -3.49 -11.23
N GLU A 13 5.07 -3.41 -11.27
CA GLU A 13 4.38 -2.21 -11.78
C GLU A 13 4.47 -1.06 -10.80
N VAL A 14 4.44 -1.35 -9.51
CA VAL A 14 4.63 -0.35 -8.46
C VAL A 14 6.06 0.19 -8.50
N VAL A 15 7.05 -0.68 -8.64
CA VAL A 15 8.47 -0.31 -8.78
C VAL A 15 8.65 0.57 -10.02
N ARG A 16 8.07 0.17 -11.14
CA ARG A 16 8.12 0.94 -12.39
C ARG A 16 7.55 2.34 -12.23
N CYS A 17 6.39 2.44 -11.56
CA CYS A 17 5.74 3.71 -11.28
C CYS A 17 6.63 4.61 -10.40
N ALA A 18 7.21 4.05 -9.35
CA ALA A 18 8.09 4.77 -8.45
C ALA A 18 9.33 5.31 -9.19
N LEU A 19 9.92 4.50 -10.05
CA LEU A 19 11.07 4.90 -10.86
C LEU A 19 10.68 5.99 -11.88
N HIS A 20 9.54 5.84 -12.53
CA HIS A 20 9.03 6.81 -13.49
C HIS A 20 8.86 8.20 -12.86
N HIS A 21 8.36 8.24 -11.63
CA HIS A 21 8.16 9.49 -10.91
C HIS A 21 9.37 9.92 -10.09
N ASN A 22 10.46 9.20 -10.16
CA ASN A 22 11.67 9.47 -9.37
C ASN A 22 11.33 9.63 -7.88
N ALA A 23 10.49 8.74 -7.37
CA ALA A 23 10.00 8.80 -6.00
C ALA A 23 11.07 8.38 -5.00
N ALA A 24 11.18 9.09 -3.88
CA ALA A 24 11.98 8.69 -2.74
C ALA A 24 11.12 7.99 -1.67
N GLY A 25 9.83 8.24 -1.67
CA GLY A 25 8.86 7.62 -0.77
C GLY A 25 7.51 7.50 -1.44
N VAL A 26 6.71 6.53 -0.99
CA VAL A 26 5.36 6.29 -1.51
C VAL A 26 4.38 6.09 -0.37
N ILE A 27 3.14 6.41 -0.64
CA ILE A 27 2.01 6.11 0.23
C ILE A 27 0.99 5.34 -0.59
N PHE A 28 0.51 4.23 -0.05
CA PHE A 28 -0.55 3.44 -0.65
C PHE A 28 -1.88 3.78 0.00
N ALA A 29 -2.95 3.68 -0.77
CA ALA A 29 -4.30 3.83 -0.26
C ALA A 29 -5.24 2.97 -1.07
N HIS A 30 -6.19 2.31 -0.41
CA HIS A 30 -7.26 1.59 -1.10
C HIS A 30 -8.54 1.60 -0.28
N ASN A 31 -9.66 1.43 -0.97
CA ASN A 31 -10.98 1.36 -0.36
C ASN A 31 -11.37 -0.09 -0.15
N HIS A 32 -12.00 -0.39 1.00
CA HIS A 32 -12.67 -1.66 1.20
C HIS A 32 -14.16 -1.49 0.83
N PRO A 33 -14.68 -2.23 -0.16
CA PRO A 33 -16.10 -2.15 -0.55
C PRO A 33 -17.06 -2.44 0.59
N SER A 34 -16.67 -3.27 1.56
CA SER A 34 -17.46 -3.56 2.74
C SER A 34 -17.69 -2.33 3.64
N GLY A 35 -16.85 -1.30 3.51
CA GLY A 35 -16.88 -0.13 4.38
C GLY A 35 -16.14 -0.30 5.70
N VAL A 36 -15.59 -1.48 5.96
CA VAL A 36 -14.79 -1.78 7.16
C VAL A 36 -13.33 -1.49 6.87
N ALA A 37 -12.69 -0.67 7.71
CA ALA A 37 -11.32 -0.22 7.49
C ALA A 37 -10.25 -1.21 8.00
N GLU A 38 -10.64 -2.39 8.49
CA GLU A 38 -9.66 -3.39 8.94
C GLU A 38 -8.88 -3.97 7.76
N PRO A 39 -7.54 -4.05 7.85
CA PRO A 39 -6.75 -4.67 6.79
C PRO A 39 -6.98 -6.17 6.76
N SER A 40 -7.02 -6.73 5.55
CA SER A 40 -7.06 -8.18 5.38
C SER A 40 -5.65 -8.75 5.50
N HIS A 41 -5.55 -10.07 5.70
CA HIS A 41 -4.25 -10.74 5.66
C HIS A 41 -3.56 -10.53 4.31
N ALA A 42 -4.33 -10.57 3.23
CA ALA A 42 -3.80 -10.29 1.89
C ALA A 42 -3.24 -8.88 1.76
N ASP A 43 -3.89 -7.87 2.38
CA ASP A 43 -3.40 -6.49 2.40
C ASP A 43 -2.03 -6.42 3.08
N GLU A 44 -1.88 -7.08 4.23
CA GLU A 44 -0.63 -7.08 4.97
C GLU A 44 0.49 -7.78 4.21
N THR A 45 0.19 -8.93 3.61
CA THR A 45 1.17 -9.69 2.81
C THR A 45 1.63 -8.88 1.59
N LEU A 46 0.69 -8.26 0.88
CA LEU A 46 1.02 -7.42 -0.28
C LEU A 46 1.88 -6.23 0.13
N THR A 47 1.52 -5.57 1.23
CA THR A 47 2.27 -4.41 1.71
C THR A 47 3.71 -4.77 2.05
N GLN A 48 3.94 -5.92 2.68
CA GLN A 48 5.31 -6.38 2.96
C GLN A 48 6.08 -6.67 1.68
N ALA A 49 5.45 -7.30 0.70
CA ALA A 49 6.09 -7.57 -0.59
C ALA A 49 6.46 -6.28 -1.32
N LEU A 50 5.57 -5.29 -1.31
CA LEU A 50 5.83 -3.98 -1.92
C LEU A 50 6.95 -3.24 -1.19
N LYS A 51 6.95 -3.28 0.13
CA LYS A 51 7.98 -2.66 0.95
C LYS A 51 9.36 -3.24 0.64
N GLU A 52 9.47 -4.56 0.55
CA GLU A 52 10.72 -5.25 0.21
C GLU A 52 11.21 -4.90 -1.19
N ALA A 53 10.30 -4.94 -2.18
CA ALA A 53 10.65 -4.62 -3.56
C ALA A 53 11.14 -3.18 -3.71
N LEU A 54 10.44 -2.23 -3.09
CA LEU A 54 10.79 -0.82 -3.16
C LEU A 54 12.08 -0.50 -2.40
N ALA A 55 12.39 -1.23 -1.33
CA ALA A 55 13.64 -1.07 -0.59
C ALA A 55 14.85 -1.36 -1.48
N LEU A 56 14.73 -2.26 -2.45
CA LEU A 56 15.81 -2.60 -3.38
C LEU A 56 16.21 -1.41 -4.28
N ILE A 57 15.32 -0.46 -4.47
CA ILE A 57 15.57 0.75 -5.27
C ILE A 57 15.57 2.01 -4.40
N ASP A 58 15.81 1.86 -3.10
CA ASP A 58 15.89 2.97 -2.13
C ASP A 58 14.62 3.82 -2.06
N VAL A 59 13.46 3.21 -2.26
CA VAL A 59 12.17 3.87 -2.10
C VAL A 59 11.51 3.37 -0.81
N ARG A 60 11.10 4.30 0.05
CA ARG A 60 10.46 3.97 1.33
C ARG A 60 8.96 3.95 1.19
N VAL A 61 8.32 2.97 1.81
CA VAL A 61 6.86 2.98 2.01
C VAL A 61 6.60 3.75 3.29
N LEU A 62 6.00 4.92 3.16
CA LEU A 62 5.74 5.82 4.30
C LEU A 62 4.49 5.43 5.06
N ASP A 63 3.46 4.97 4.36
CA ASP A 63 2.23 4.49 4.96
C ASP A 63 1.40 3.70 3.95
N HIS A 64 0.39 3.04 4.46
CA HIS A 64 -0.66 2.40 3.68
C HIS A 64 -1.97 2.66 4.40
N PHE A 65 -2.90 3.33 3.74
CA PHE A 65 -4.20 3.66 4.29
C PHE A 65 -5.28 2.73 3.74
N VAL A 66 -6.08 2.17 4.63
CA VAL A 66 -7.29 1.44 4.27
C VAL A 66 -8.48 2.34 4.58
N VAL A 67 -9.22 2.71 3.54
CA VAL A 67 -10.33 3.63 3.66
C VAL A 67 -11.63 2.84 3.76
N GLY A 68 -12.31 2.97 4.87
CA GLY A 68 -13.63 2.41 5.10
C GLY A 68 -14.69 3.50 5.13
N ARG A 69 -15.89 3.12 5.47
CA ARG A 69 -17.00 4.07 5.61
C ARG A 69 -16.89 4.80 6.94
N GLY A 70 -16.53 6.10 6.88
CA GLY A 70 -16.38 6.92 8.08
C GLY A 70 -15.12 6.65 8.91
N ALA A 71 -14.19 5.84 8.39
CA ALA A 71 -12.95 5.54 9.09
C ALA A 71 -11.83 5.29 8.09
N THR A 72 -10.61 5.67 8.49
CA THR A 72 -9.40 5.39 7.73
C THR A 72 -8.37 4.80 8.69
N LEU A 73 -7.79 3.66 8.31
CA LEU A 73 -6.78 2.98 9.10
C LEU A 73 -5.40 3.21 8.50
N SER A 74 -4.44 3.57 9.32
CA SER A 74 -3.04 3.73 8.93
C SER A 74 -2.23 2.50 9.36
N PHE A 75 -1.54 1.87 8.43
CA PHE A 75 -0.63 0.76 8.72
C PHE A 75 0.50 1.19 9.64
N ALA A 76 1.05 2.39 9.41
CA ALA A 76 2.13 2.91 10.24
C ALA A 76 1.70 3.07 11.70
N GLU A 77 0.51 3.64 11.93
CA GLU A 77 -0.03 3.82 13.28
C GLU A 77 -0.33 2.48 13.97
N ARG A 78 -0.70 1.46 13.20
CA ARG A 78 -1.02 0.13 13.72
C ARG A 78 0.22 -0.77 13.85
N GLY A 79 1.39 -0.29 13.47
CA GLY A 79 2.61 -1.08 13.51
C GLY A 79 2.67 -2.21 12.48
N LEU A 80 1.98 -2.05 11.35
CA LEU A 80 1.88 -3.06 10.30
C LEU A 80 2.85 -2.85 9.13
N LEU A 81 3.66 -1.81 9.19
CA LEU A 81 4.68 -1.57 8.18
C LEU A 81 5.99 -2.28 8.49
#